data_33d5b0be65fc01b034c4a56187dc8b93
#
_entry.id   33d5b0be65fc01b034c4a56187dc8b93
#
_cell.length_a   1.000
_cell.length_b   1.000
_cell.length_c   1.000
_cell.angle_alpha   90.00
_cell.angle_beta   90.00
_cell.angle_gamma   90.00
#
_symmetry.space_group_name_H-M   'P 1'
#
loop_
_entity.id
_entity.type
_entity.pdbx_description
1 polymer ?
#
loop_
_entity_poly.entity_id
_entity_poly.type
_entity_poly.pdbx_seq_one_letter_code
_entity_poly.pdbx_strand_id
1 'polypeptide(L)'
;NESEIMMEGDKIEIFAPAKTDFFCGSTDQCEEGFLPESLCNAPYYYTEIEGDFVLKVKVSHGFKDTYDSASVMIMKDLNCWAKCCFELTDFGTHAAVSVVTKGDSDDANGCNLEGNTAWLQVCRVGNNFAFHYSLDGVNFYMMRYFHMPVMPVIKVGLLAQAPTGTGGKRVYENLSIER
;
A
#
# COMPACT_ATOMS: atom_id res chain seq x y z
N ASN A 1 2.22 -10.36 -11.65
CA ASN A 1 0.94 -10.67 -12.28
C ASN A 1 0.63 -9.64 -13.37
N GLU A 2 0.19 -10.15 -14.52
CA GLU A 2 -0.40 -9.28 -15.54
C GLU A 2 -1.72 -8.74 -15.00
N SER A 3 -1.87 -7.43 -15.04
CA SER A 3 -3.07 -6.73 -14.61
C SER A 3 -3.43 -5.67 -15.67
N GLU A 4 -4.70 -5.39 -15.78
CA GLU A 4 -5.17 -4.30 -16.62
C GLU A 4 -4.92 -2.97 -15.92
N ILE A 5 -4.21 -2.08 -16.61
CA ILE A 5 -3.99 -0.69 -16.19
C ILE A 5 -4.61 0.21 -17.24
N MET A 6 -5.50 1.09 -16.82
CA MET A 6 -6.08 2.13 -17.66
C MET A 6 -5.66 3.51 -17.16
N MET A 7 -5.29 4.40 -18.08
CA MET A 7 -4.89 5.77 -17.77
C MET A 7 -5.72 6.75 -18.58
N GLU A 8 -6.35 7.70 -17.90
CA GLU A 8 -7.13 8.75 -18.52
C GLU A 8 -6.89 10.08 -17.78
N GLY A 9 -6.14 10.98 -18.40
CA GLY A 9 -5.71 12.22 -17.75
C GLY A 9 -4.81 11.95 -16.55
N ASP A 10 -5.23 12.41 -15.38
CA ASP A 10 -4.55 12.20 -14.10
C ASP A 10 -5.06 10.97 -13.33
N LYS A 11 -6.01 10.22 -13.92
CA LYS A 11 -6.61 9.04 -13.33
C LYS A 11 -5.91 7.78 -13.82
N ILE A 12 -5.54 6.92 -12.87
CA ILE A 12 -4.99 5.59 -13.10
C ILE A 12 -5.92 4.57 -12.45
N GLU A 13 -6.40 3.61 -13.22
CA GLU A 13 -7.16 2.45 -12.72
C GLU A 13 -6.30 1.19 -12.85
N ILE A 14 -6.14 0.46 -11.75
CA ILE A 14 -5.45 -0.83 -11.73
C ILE A 14 -6.45 -1.89 -11.28
N PHE A 15 -6.60 -2.95 -12.05
CA PHE A 15 -7.40 -4.09 -11.64
C PHE A 15 -6.57 -4.99 -10.72
N ALA A 16 -7.04 -5.20 -9.48
CA ALA A 16 -6.47 -6.15 -8.54
C ALA A 16 -7.09 -7.54 -8.80
N PRO A 17 -6.34 -8.52 -9.32
CA PRO A 17 -6.83 -9.88 -9.46
C PRO A 17 -7.13 -10.52 -8.11
N ALA A 18 -8.00 -11.53 -8.11
CA ALA A 18 -8.30 -12.32 -6.92
C ALA A 18 -7.03 -12.98 -6.34
N LYS A 19 -6.96 -13.10 -5.02
CA LYS A 19 -5.86 -13.74 -4.30
C LYS A 19 -4.50 -13.07 -4.54
N THR A 20 -4.50 -11.75 -4.54
CA THR A 20 -3.29 -10.93 -4.70
C THR A 20 -3.02 -10.09 -3.48
N ASP A 21 -1.77 -10.11 -3.01
CA ASP A 21 -1.30 -9.36 -1.85
C ASP A 21 0.21 -9.14 -1.89
N PHE A 22 0.67 -8.29 -0.99
CA PHE A 22 2.03 -8.25 -0.46
C PHE A 22 1.94 -8.38 1.07
N PHE A 23 2.25 -9.58 1.55
CA PHE A 23 2.33 -9.91 2.97
C PHE A 23 3.25 -11.11 3.17
N CYS A 24 4.18 -11.03 4.12
CA CYS A 24 5.09 -12.10 4.49
C CYS A 24 4.84 -12.47 5.96
N GLY A 25 4.09 -13.54 6.18
CA GLY A 25 3.90 -14.08 7.51
C GLY A 25 5.12 -14.88 7.99
N SER A 26 5.43 -14.83 9.29
CA SER A 26 6.48 -15.67 9.87
C SER A 26 6.09 -17.14 9.81
N THR A 27 7.02 -17.97 9.32
CA THR A 27 6.82 -19.44 9.24
C THR A 27 7.31 -20.16 10.48
N ASP A 28 8.03 -19.47 11.37
CA ASP A 28 8.83 -20.15 12.40
C ASP A 28 8.06 -20.58 13.65
N GLN A 29 6.84 -20.14 13.89
CA GLN A 29 6.10 -20.45 15.12
C GLN A 29 4.58 -20.52 14.98
N CYS A 30 4.04 -20.92 13.84
CA CYS A 30 2.59 -20.88 13.63
C CYS A 30 1.96 -22.25 13.69
N GLU A 31 0.95 -22.36 14.53
CA GLU A 31 -0.01 -23.44 14.44
C GLU A 31 -0.75 -23.32 13.10
N GLU A 32 -0.89 -24.46 12.43
CA GLU A 32 -1.54 -24.59 11.13
C GLU A 32 -2.92 -23.87 11.14
N GLY A 33 -3.11 -22.88 10.29
CA GLY A 33 -4.37 -22.15 10.12
C GLY A 33 -4.44 -20.75 10.74
N PHE A 34 -3.41 -20.24 11.41
CA PHE A 34 -3.46 -18.94 12.08
C PHE A 34 -2.77 -17.78 11.34
N LEU A 35 -1.98 -18.03 10.33
CA LEU A 35 -1.36 -16.96 9.56
C LEU A 35 -1.85 -16.94 8.11
N PRO A 36 -2.02 -15.74 7.54
CA PRO A 36 -2.21 -15.60 6.12
C PRO A 36 -1.01 -16.19 5.37
N GLU A 37 -1.28 -16.88 4.27
CA GLU A 37 -0.22 -17.34 3.36
C GLU A 37 0.61 -16.14 2.90
N SER A 38 1.93 -16.28 2.90
CA SER A 38 2.83 -15.26 2.37
C SER A 38 2.57 -15.09 0.87
N LEU A 39 2.21 -13.87 0.47
CA LEU A 39 1.96 -13.49 -0.92
C LEU A 39 2.80 -12.26 -1.27
N CYS A 40 3.39 -12.26 -2.46
CA CYS A 40 4.10 -11.11 -3.05
C CYS A 40 3.75 -11.05 -4.54
N ASN A 41 2.45 -10.98 -4.85
CA ASN A 41 1.95 -11.17 -6.20
C ASN A 41 0.94 -10.11 -6.69
N ALA A 42 0.64 -9.10 -5.89
CA ALA A 42 -0.27 -8.04 -6.28
C ALA A 42 0.33 -7.14 -7.38
N PRO A 43 -0.48 -6.59 -8.30
CA PRO A 43 -0.02 -5.63 -9.29
C PRO A 43 0.64 -4.42 -8.65
N TYR A 44 1.88 -4.14 -9.04
CA TYR A 44 2.66 -3.00 -8.56
C TYR A 44 3.15 -2.16 -9.74
N TYR A 45 2.56 -0.99 -9.91
CA TYR A 45 2.94 0.00 -10.92
C TYR A 45 3.87 1.03 -10.29
N TYR A 46 5.15 1.02 -10.63
CA TYR A 46 6.19 1.78 -9.94
C TYR A 46 7.14 2.54 -10.87
N THR A 47 7.83 3.50 -10.28
CA THR A 47 9.04 4.12 -10.82
C THR A 47 10.21 3.92 -9.83
N GLU A 48 11.44 4.12 -10.32
CA GLU A 48 12.63 4.13 -9.47
C GLU A 48 13.02 5.57 -9.17
N ILE A 49 13.29 5.86 -7.89
CA ILE A 49 13.67 7.20 -7.43
C ILE A 49 14.94 7.12 -6.61
N GLU A 50 15.89 8.01 -6.93
CA GLU A 50 17.09 8.24 -6.15
C GLU A 50 16.88 9.42 -5.19
N GLY A 51 17.34 9.26 -3.93
CA GLY A 51 17.32 10.32 -2.92
C GLY A 51 15.96 10.50 -2.22
N ASP A 52 15.80 11.69 -1.64
CA ASP A 52 14.63 12.04 -0.84
C ASP A 52 13.43 12.41 -1.74
N PHE A 53 12.22 12.12 -1.27
CA PHE A 53 11.00 12.45 -2.01
C PHE A 53 9.77 12.51 -1.12
N VAL A 54 8.73 13.14 -1.65
CA VAL A 54 7.37 13.07 -1.14
C VAL A 54 6.46 12.63 -2.29
N LEU A 55 5.81 11.47 -2.15
CA LEU A 55 4.76 11.02 -3.05
C LEU A 55 3.40 11.23 -2.41
N LYS A 56 2.45 11.77 -3.17
CA LYS A 56 1.04 11.93 -2.78
C LYS A 56 0.13 11.38 -3.86
N VAL A 57 -0.96 10.76 -3.45
CA VAL A 57 -1.99 10.27 -4.37
C VAL A 57 -3.33 10.17 -3.65
N LYS A 58 -4.41 10.50 -4.35
CA LYS A 58 -5.77 10.22 -3.92
C LYS A 58 -6.16 8.83 -4.37
N VAL A 59 -6.67 8.01 -3.46
CA VAL A 59 -7.08 6.63 -3.74
C VAL A 59 -8.56 6.43 -3.47
N SER A 60 -9.19 5.56 -4.26
CA SER A 60 -10.57 5.14 -4.04
C SER A 60 -10.84 3.74 -4.57
N HIS A 61 -11.73 3.02 -3.94
CA HIS A 61 -12.28 1.75 -4.44
C HIS A 61 -13.59 1.38 -3.77
N GLY A 62 -14.33 0.44 -4.38
CA GLY A 62 -15.52 -0.12 -3.75
C GLY A 62 -15.14 -1.30 -2.88
N PHE A 63 -15.02 -1.11 -1.60
CA PHE A 63 -14.73 -2.15 -0.61
C PHE A 63 -15.72 -3.31 -0.69
N LYS A 64 -15.26 -4.50 -1.06
CA LYS A 64 -16.09 -5.69 -1.22
C LYS A 64 -15.72 -6.78 -0.23
N ASP A 65 -14.44 -7.10 -0.19
CA ASP A 65 -13.92 -8.22 0.57
C ASP A 65 -12.82 -7.74 1.52
N THR A 66 -12.65 -8.45 2.62
CA THR A 66 -11.64 -8.15 3.65
C THR A 66 -10.25 -8.04 3.02
N TYR A 67 -9.50 -7.02 3.42
CA TYR A 67 -8.17 -6.64 2.94
C TYR A 67 -8.10 -6.12 1.49
N ASP A 68 -9.26 -5.94 0.83
CA ASP A 68 -9.29 -5.14 -0.41
C ASP A 68 -8.67 -3.77 -0.15
N SER A 69 -7.65 -3.39 -0.91
CA SER A 69 -7.03 -2.08 -0.73
C SER A 69 -6.49 -1.43 -2.00
N ALA A 70 -6.48 -0.10 -1.98
CA ALA A 70 -5.71 0.76 -2.86
C ALA A 70 -4.55 1.36 -2.05
N SER A 71 -3.31 1.12 -2.49
CA SER A 71 -2.13 1.36 -1.66
C SER A 71 -1.01 2.06 -2.41
N VAL A 72 -0.10 2.66 -1.65
CA VAL A 72 1.22 3.09 -2.12
C VAL A 72 2.27 2.19 -1.48
N MET A 73 3.25 1.74 -2.25
CA MET A 73 4.32 0.87 -1.78
C MET A 73 5.68 1.43 -2.13
N ILE A 74 6.63 1.26 -1.22
CA ILE A 74 8.07 1.39 -1.44
C ILE A 74 8.72 0.03 -1.34
N MET A 75 9.66 -0.28 -2.22
CA MET A 75 10.29 -1.58 -2.27
C MET A 75 11.76 -1.49 -2.63
N LYS A 76 12.60 -2.08 -1.79
CA LYS A 76 13.98 -2.39 -2.12
C LYS A 76 14.06 -3.74 -2.85
N ASP A 77 13.50 -4.77 -2.25
CA ASP A 77 13.42 -6.14 -2.75
C ASP A 77 12.22 -6.86 -2.09
N LEU A 78 11.99 -8.14 -2.42
CA LEU A 78 10.87 -8.92 -1.91
C LEU A 78 10.90 -9.15 -0.38
N ASN A 79 12.05 -9.00 0.27
CA ASN A 79 12.20 -9.15 1.71
C ASN A 79 12.26 -7.81 2.45
N CYS A 80 12.25 -6.68 1.72
CA CYS A 80 12.39 -5.35 2.31
C CYS A 80 11.53 -4.33 1.54
N TRP A 81 10.32 -4.10 2.03
CA TRP A 81 9.32 -3.20 1.45
C TRP A 81 8.36 -2.68 2.53
N ALA A 82 7.63 -1.63 2.21
CA ALA A 82 6.57 -1.15 3.06
C ALA A 82 5.44 -0.56 2.23
N LYS A 83 4.20 -0.71 2.70
CA LYS A 83 3.01 -0.16 2.05
C LYS A 83 2.15 0.64 3.03
N CYS A 84 1.50 1.70 2.56
CA CYS A 84 0.38 2.33 3.22
C CYS A 84 -0.87 2.13 2.38
N CYS A 85 -1.95 1.74 3.03
CA CYS A 85 -3.16 1.23 2.42
C CYS A 85 -4.37 2.05 2.84
N PHE A 86 -5.32 2.21 1.93
CA PHE A 86 -6.70 2.47 2.27
C PHE A 86 -7.45 1.17 2.06
N GLU A 87 -7.95 0.56 3.13
CA GLU A 87 -8.26 -0.86 3.20
C GLU A 87 -9.58 -1.15 3.93
N LEU A 88 -10.27 -2.21 3.51
CA LEU A 88 -11.34 -2.85 4.29
C LEU A 88 -10.70 -3.84 5.27
N THR A 89 -10.73 -3.50 6.56
CA THR A 89 -10.12 -4.32 7.60
C THR A 89 -10.96 -5.56 7.95
N ASP A 90 -10.38 -6.48 8.71
CA ASP A 90 -11.04 -7.65 9.30
C ASP A 90 -12.16 -7.28 10.30
N PHE A 91 -12.14 -6.06 10.83
CA PHE A 91 -13.23 -5.51 11.66
C PHE A 91 -14.38 -4.93 10.84
N GLY A 92 -14.32 -4.99 9.50
CA GLY A 92 -15.33 -4.42 8.60
C GLY A 92 -15.31 -2.89 8.54
N THR A 93 -14.20 -2.27 8.91
CA THR A 93 -14.01 -0.82 8.84
C THR A 93 -13.12 -0.43 7.67
N HIS A 94 -13.38 0.73 7.06
CA HIS A 94 -12.43 1.34 6.14
C HIS A 94 -11.34 2.04 6.96
N ALA A 95 -10.10 1.73 6.73
CA ALA A 95 -9.01 2.27 7.54
C ALA A 95 -7.77 2.62 6.73
N ALA A 96 -6.98 3.53 7.28
CA ALA A 96 -5.60 3.73 6.90
C ALA A 96 -4.75 2.67 7.61
N VAL A 97 -4.14 1.78 6.84
CA VAL A 97 -3.35 0.63 7.33
C VAL A 97 -1.91 0.75 6.83
N SER A 98 -0.95 0.26 7.59
CA SER A 98 0.45 0.25 7.16
C SER A 98 1.11 -1.08 7.44
N VAL A 99 1.91 -1.56 6.49
CA VAL A 99 2.73 -2.77 6.64
C VAL A 99 4.19 -2.41 6.37
N VAL A 100 5.09 -2.85 7.25
CA VAL A 100 6.54 -2.74 7.06
C VAL A 100 7.13 -4.15 7.11
N THR A 101 7.81 -4.53 6.04
CA THR A 101 8.40 -5.86 5.89
C THR A 101 9.93 -5.77 5.89
N LYS A 102 10.55 -6.50 6.78
CA LYS A 102 11.99 -6.75 6.86
C LYS A 102 12.20 -8.24 7.14
N GLY A 103 11.96 -9.06 6.11
CA GLY A 103 11.73 -10.49 6.24
C GLY A 103 10.25 -10.74 6.50
N ASP A 104 9.81 -10.62 7.73
CA ASP A 104 8.40 -10.71 8.11
C ASP A 104 7.67 -9.38 8.01
N SER A 105 6.37 -9.42 7.78
CA SER A 105 5.50 -8.26 7.74
C SER A 105 5.01 -7.87 9.13
N ASP A 106 5.17 -6.59 9.44
CA ASP A 106 4.75 -5.94 10.67
C ASP A 106 3.58 -5.01 10.32
N ASP A 107 2.36 -5.51 10.55
CA ASP A 107 1.11 -4.86 10.18
C ASP A 107 0.56 -3.98 11.30
N ALA A 108 -0.03 -2.85 10.94
CA ALA A 108 -0.65 -1.94 11.88
C ALA A 108 -1.90 -1.27 11.29
N ASN A 109 -3.04 -1.59 11.89
CA ASN A 109 -4.25 -0.81 11.68
C ASN A 109 -4.06 0.58 12.31
N GLY A 110 -4.19 1.62 11.47
CA GLY A 110 -4.17 3.01 11.90
C GLY A 110 -5.56 3.49 12.34
N CYS A 111 -6.04 4.56 11.76
CA CYS A 111 -7.37 5.08 12.10
C CYS A 111 -8.43 4.63 11.09
N ASN A 112 -9.66 4.47 11.58
CA ASN A 112 -10.82 4.29 10.72
C ASN A 112 -11.11 5.59 9.96
N LEU A 113 -11.47 5.46 8.69
CA LEU A 113 -11.81 6.56 7.80
C LEU A 113 -13.22 6.36 7.27
N GLU A 114 -13.96 7.45 7.14
CA GLU A 114 -15.30 7.41 6.53
C GLU A 114 -15.21 7.53 5.01
N GLY A 115 -16.17 6.91 4.33
CA GLY A 115 -16.27 6.97 2.87
C GLY A 115 -15.39 5.95 2.15
N ASN A 116 -15.19 6.19 0.85
CA ASN A 116 -14.46 5.29 -0.05
C ASN A 116 -13.28 5.97 -0.75
N THR A 117 -12.81 7.07 -0.22
CA THR A 117 -11.74 7.90 -0.78
C THR A 117 -10.84 8.41 0.34
N ALA A 118 -9.53 8.34 0.12
CA ALA A 118 -8.52 8.91 0.99
C ALA A 118 -7.33 9.42 0.19
N TRP A 119 -6.52 10.29 0.76
CA TRP A 119 -5.19 10.62 0.26
C TRP A 119 -4.16 9.84 1.04
N LEU A 120 -3.19 9.28 0.34
CA LEU A 120 -2.02 8.62 0.91
C LEU A 120 -0.77 9.39 0.55
N GLN A 121 0.16 9.49 1.51
CA GLN A 121 1.44 10.15 1.31
C GLN A 121 2.57 9.31 1.87
N VAL A 122 3.65 9.24 1.11
CA VAL A 122 4.93 8.63 1.50
C VAL A 122 6.01 9.69 1.46
N CYS A 123 6.71 9.88 2.58
CA CYS A 123 7.89 10.74 2.66
C CYS A 123 9.14 9.88 2.88
N ARG A 124 10.25 10.23 2.21
CA ARG A 124 11.57 9.66 2.43
C ARG A 124 12.58 10.74 2.75
N VAL A 125 13.37 10.53 3.81
CA VAL A 125 14.58 11.28 4.12
C VAL A 125 15.68 10.27 4.48
N GLY A 126 16.61 10.06 3.56
CA GLY A 126 17.63 9.02 3.68
C GLY A 126 17.01 7.62 3.79
N ASN A 127 17.23 6.95 4.93
CA ASN A 127 16.65 5.64 5.25
C ASN A 127 15.45 5.73 6.20
N ASN A 128 14.95 6.94 6.46
CA ASN A 128 13.76 7.15 7.27
C ASN A 128 12.57 7.44 6.37
N PHE A 129 11.45 6.84 6.73
CA PHE A 129 10.19 6.96 6.00
C PHE A 129 9.05 7.36 6.93
N ALA A 130 8.09 8.08 6.37
CA ALA A 130 6.84 8.35 7.04
C ALA A 130 5.66 8.14 6.09
N PHE A 131 4.64 7.45 6.59
CA PHE A 131 3.35 7.32 5.93
C PHE A 131 2.34 8.26 6.57
N HIS A 132 1.54 8.89 5.72
CA HIS A 132 0.46 9.79 6.16
C HIS A 132 -0.80 9.48 5.36
N TYR A 133 -1.94 9.84 5.94
CA TYR A 133 -3.23 9.91 5.26
C TYR A 133 -3.83 11.31 5.38
N SER A 134 -4.78 11.61 4.50
CA SER A 134 -5.60 12.82 4.56
C SER A 134 -6.98 12.56 3.97
N LEU A 135 -8.00 13.28 4.44
CA LEU A 135 -9.36 13.24 3.88
C LEU A 135 -9.61 14.39 2.88
N ASP A 136 -8.83 15.46 2.97
CA ASP A 136 -9.00 16.69 2.18
C ASP A 136 -7.85 16.97 1.20
N GLY A 137 -6.75 16.18 1.28
CA GLY A 137 -5.53 16.39 0.48
C GLY A 137 -4.67 17.56 0.90
N VAL A 138 -5.02 18.24 1.99
CA VAL A 138 -4.33 19.43 2.52
C VAL A 138 -3.74 19.14 3.90
N ASN A 139 -4.54 18.59 4.81
CA ASN A 139 -4.14 18.26 6.16
C ASN A 139 -3.76 16.77 6.23
N PHE A 140 -2.47 16.51 6.38
CA PHE A 140 -1.93 15.15 6.45
C PHE A 140 -1.60 14.76 7.89
N TYR A 141 -2.02 13.57 8.29
CA TYR A 141 -1.81 12.98 9.60
C TYR A 141 -0.89 11.78 9.49
N MET A 142 0.12 11.71 10.37
CA MET A 142 1.08 10.60 10.36
C MET A 142 0.40 9.29 10.79
N MET A 143 0.55 8.25 9.95
CA MET A 143 0.17 6.88 10.29
C MET A 143 1.32 6.11 10.93
N ARG A 144 2.51 6.25 10.35
CA ARG A 144 3.70 5.52 10.79
C ARG A 144 4.97 6.25 10.42
N TYR A 145 5.94 6.26 11.33
CA TYR A 145 7.33 6.61 11.07
C TYR A 145 8.19 5.36 11.30
N PHE A 146 9.12 5.09 10.36
CA PHE A 146 9.97 3.91 10.46
C PHE A 146 11.29 4.09 9.73
N HIS A 147 12.28 3.28 10.15
CA HIS A 147 13.57 3.16 9.48
C HIS A 147 13.60 1.88 8.63
N MET A 148 14.06 1.99 7.39
CA MET A 148 14.24 0.86 6.49
C MET A 148 15.57 1.00 5.74
N PRO A 149 16.51 0.04 5.87
CA PRO A 149 17.81 0.13 5.22
C PRO A 149 17.66 -0.12 3.72
N VAL A 150 17.62 0.96 2.96
CA VAL A 150 17.47 0.92 1.51
C VAL A 150 18.70 1.42 0.78
N MET A 151 18.79 1.10 -0.50
CA MET A 151 19.78 1.66 -1.42
C MET A 151 19.41 3.11 -1.79
N PRO A 152 20.34 3.91 -2.36
CA PRO A 152 20.03 5.25 -2.84
C PRO A 152 18.80 5.26 -3.75
N VAL A 153 18.69 4.31 -4.66
CA VAL A 153 17.54 4.11 -5.56
C VAL A 153 16.58 3.11 -4.93
N ILE A 154 15.30 3.45 -4.94
CA ILE A 154 14.21 2.60 -4.45
C ILE A 154 13.02 2.64 -5.43
N LYS A 155 12.29 1.54 -5.52
CA LYS A 155 11.00 1.51 -6.22
C LYS A 155 9.92 2.15 -5.36
N VAL A 156 9.10 3.01 -5.93
CA VAL A 156 7.93 3.60 -5.29
C VAL A 156 6.77 3.66 -6.28
N GLY A 157 5.57 3.33 -5.84
CA GLY A 157 4.43 3.32 -6.75
C GLY A 157 3.11 2.85 -6.13
N LEU A 158 2.19 2.50 -7.01
CA LEU A 158 0.81 2.17 -6.72
C LEU A 158 0.63 0.66 -6.66
N LEU A 159 -0.02 0.17 -5.62
CA LEU A 159 -0.26 -1.25 -5.39
C LEU A 159 -1.77 -1.51 -5.27
N ALA A 160 -2.27 -2.47 -6.04
CA ALA A 160 -3.68 -2.87 -6.02
C ALA A 160 -3.80 -4.32 -5.53
N GLN A 161 -4.52 -4.56 -4.43
CA GLN A 161 -4.63 -5.90 -3.86
C GLN A 161 -6.08 -6.33 -3.55
N ALA A 162 -6.29 -7.64 -3.59
CA ALA A 162 -7.54 -8.33 -3.26
C ALA A 162 -7.22 -9.72 -2.67
N PRO A 163 -6.76 -9.80 -1.42
CA PRO A 163 -6.24 -11.05 -0.84
C PRO A 163 -7.28 -12.16 -0.70
N THR A 164 -8.47 -11.82 -0.26
CA THR A 164 -9.52 -12.80 0.08
C THR A 164 -10.62 -12.90 -0.97
N GLY A 165 -10.87 -11.82 -1.69
CA GLY A 165 -12.01 -11.66 -2.58
C GLY A 165 -11.80 -12.06 -4.04
N THR A 166 -12.72 -11.59 -4.86
CA THR A 166 -12.77 -11.86 -6.32
C THR A 166 -12.00 -10.83 -7.14
N GLY A 167 -11.44 -9.82 -6.48
CA GLY A 167 -10.74 -8.73 -7.15
C GLY A 167 -11.63 -7.54 -7.49
N GLY A 168 -11.02 -6.54 -8.12
CA GLY A 168 -11.74 -5.34 -8.53
C GLY A 168 -10.81 -4.17 -8.84
N LYS A 169 -11.40 -3.08 -9.29
CA LYS A 169 -10.66 -1.86 -9.65
C LYS A 169 -10.22 -1.08 -8.41
N ARG A 170 -8.99 -0.57 -8.47
CA ARG A 170 -8.43 0.41 -7.54
C ARG A 170 -8.11 1.67 -8.34
N VAL A 171 -8.55 2.82 -7.85
CA VAL A 171 -8.46 4.09 -8.57
C VAL A 171 -7.49 5.01 -7.85
N TYR A 172 -6.62 5.62 -8.63
CA TYR A 172 -5.58 6.55 -8.17
C TYR A 172 -5.68 7.84 -9.00
N GLU A 173 -5.76 8.99 -8.32
CA GLU A 173 -5.91 10.31 -8.94
C GLU A 173 -4.90 11.29 -8.34
N ASN A 174 -4.54 12.32 -9.10
CA ASN A 174 -3.65 13.40 -8.64
C ASN A 174 -2.31 12.87 -8.06
N LEU A 175 -1.73 11.85 -8.70
CA LEU A 175 -0.41 11.36 -8.33
C LEU A 175 0.64 12.45 -8.53
N SER A 176 1.38 12.77 -7.48
CA SER A 176 2.52 13.69 -7.54
C SER A 176 3.73 13.14 -6.82
N ILE A 177 4.92 13.45 -7.32
CA ILE A 177 6.21 13.13 -6.70
C ILE A 177 7.05 14.39 -6.70
N GLU A 178 7.36 14.89 -5.50
CA GLU A 178 8.24 16.04 -5.26
C GLU A 178 9.60 15.53 -4.76
N ARG A 179 10.69 16.16 -5.21
CA ARG A 179 12.08 15.85 -4.82
C ARG A 179 12.72 17.03 -4.14
#